data_de84e72e0fe12de76607d6f5c865d42e
#
_entry.id   de84e72e0fe12de76607d6f5c865d42e
#
_cell.length_a   1.000
_cell.length_b   1.000
_cell.length_c   1.000
_cell.angle_alpha   90.00
_cell.angle_beta   90.00
_cell.angle_gamma   90.00
#
_symmetry.space_group_name_H-M   'P 1'
#
loop_
_entity.id
_entity.type
_entity.pdbx_description
1 polymer ?
#
loop_
_entity_poly.entity_id
_entity_poly.type
_entity_poly.pdbx_seq_one_letter_code
_entity_poly.pdbx_strand_id
1 'polypeptide(L)'
;LTKVLVQELFHTFLFQKLRKERIKNMKKILIPFVVVLAVVAYQAVFVVQEINQAIVLQFGDPKKIITKPGLNYKIPFIQNVVYLDRRVLNLDNPPEEVIAADQKRLIVDAFARFKIVDPLKFYISVGNERVARSRLATIINSRIRSVLGTQELATLLSTDRAVHMGTIQNDVNTEAQNFGIEIVDVRIKRADLPPANSEAI
;
A
#
# COMPACT_ATOMS: atom_id res chain seq x y z
N LEU A 1 -15.36 -79.93 -22.99
CA LEU A 1 -15.06 -78.65 -23.68
C LEU A 1 -15.96 -77.51 -23.26
N THR A 2 -17.27 -77.74 -23.08
CA THR A 2 -18.26 -76.68 -22.76
C THR A 2 -18.12 -76.07 -21.36
N LYS A 3 -17.69 -76.79 -20.33
CA LYS A 3 -17.51 -76.24 -18.97
C LYS A 3 -16.33 -75.29 -18.82
N VAL A 4 -15.24 -75.47 -19.56
CA VAL A 4 -14.07 -74.63 -19.54
C VAL A 4 -14.37 -73.26 -20.19
N LEU A 5 -15.06 -73.30 -21.31
CA LEU A 5 -15.48 -72.08 -22.03
C LEU A 5 -16.40 -71.15 -21.21
N VAL A 6 -17.33 -71.74 -20.46
CA VAL A 6 -18.26 -71.01 -19.59
C VAL A 6 -17.49 -70.35 -18.43
N GLN A 7 -16.47 -71.03 -17.88
CA GLN A 7 -15.70 -70.52 -16.78
C GLN A 7 -14.77 -69.36 -17.21
N GLU A 8 -14.18 -69.42 -18.39
CA GLU A 8 -13.42 -68.35 -18.98
C GLU A 8 -14.26 -67.11 -19.26
N LEU A 9 -15.47 -67.29 -19.82
CA LEU A 9 -16.41 -66.19 -20.06
C LEU A 9 -16.88 -65.52 -18.75
N PHE A 10 -17.11 -66.34 -17.73
CA PHE A 10 -17.52 -65.81 -16.42
C PHE A 10 -16.40 -65.03 -15.75
N HIS A 11 -15.14 -65.47 -15.83
CA HIS A 11 -13.98 -64.74 -15.33
C HIS A 11 -13.79 -63.42 -16.06
N THR A 12 -13.91 -63.42 -17.38
CA THR A 12 -13.76 -62.20 -18.19
C THR A 12 -14.87 -61.20 -17.89
N PHE A 13 -16.08 -61.66 -17.72
CA PHE A 13 -17.21 -60.80 -17.34
C PHE A 13 -17.07 -60.20 -15.94
N LEU A 14 -16.65 -60.97 -14.96
CA LEU A 14 -16.38 -60.53 -13.60
C LEU A 14 -15.24 -59.49 -13.57
N PHE A 15 -14.18 -59.76 -14.32
CA PHE A 15 -13.03 -58.87 -14.42
C PHE A 15 -13.41 -57.50 -15.07
N GLN A 16 -14.23 -57.54 -16.12
CA GLN A 16 -14.76 -56.32 -16.77
C GLN A 16 -15.67 -55.55 -15.82
N LYS A 17 -16.53 -56.21 -15.07
CA LYS A 17 -17.44 -55.57 -14.09
C LYS A 17 -16.67 -54.92 -12.96
N LEU A 18 -15.68 -55.61 -12.38
CA LEU A 18 -14.82 -55.05 -11.32
C LEU A 18 -13.96 -53.88 -11.81
N ARG A 19 -13.46 -53.94 -13.04
CA ARG A 19 -12.73 -52.84 -13.66
C ARG A 19 -13.61 -51.61 -13.86
N LYS A 20 -14.86 -51.78 -14.26
CA LYS A 20 -15.82 -50.72 -14.48
C LYS A 20 -16.22 -50.04 -13.16
N GLU A 21 -16.38 -50.80 -12.10
CA GLU A 21 -16.68 -50.29 -10.75
C GLU A 21 -15.47 -49.52 -10.15
N ARG A 22 -14.25 -50.02 -10.34
CA ARG A 22 -13.02 -49.29 -9.94
C ARG A 22 -12.87 -47.96 -10.65
N ILE A 23 -13.12 -47.93 -11.96
CA ILE A 23 -13.08 -46.69 -12.75
C ILE A 23 -14.14 -45.69 -12.31
N LYS A 24 -15.36 -46.18 -12.00
CA LYS A 24 -16.45 -45.33 -11.51
C LYS A 24 -16.15 -44.74 -10.13
N ASN A 25 -15.55 -45.50 -9.23
CA ASN A 25 -15.18 -45.04 -7.90
C ASN A 25 -13.96 -44.10 -7.95
N MET A 26 -13.00 -44.35 -8.83
CA MET A 26 -11.89 -43.42 -9.07
C MET A 26 -12.37 -42.07 -9.60
N LYS A 27 -13.33 -42.05 -10.53
CA LYS A 27 -13.92 -40.81 -11.04
C LYS A 27 -14.67 -40.02 -9.95
N LYS A 28 -15.35 -40.71 -9.03
CA LYS A 28 -16.05 -40.05 -7.90
C LYS A 28 -15.11 -39.33 -6.94
N ILE A 29 -13.87 -39.80 -6.80
CA ILE A 29 -12.83 -39.18 -5.96
C ILE A 29 -12.01 -38.18 -6.76
N LEU A 30 -11.72 -38.48 -8.03
CA LEU A 30 -10.91 -37.65 -8.91
C LEU A 30 -11.55 -36.29 -9.22
N ILE A 31 -12.86 -36.28 -9.50
CA ILE A 31 -13.60 -35.07 -9.83
C ILE A 31 -13.52 -34.03 -8.70
N PRO A 32 -13.90 -34.34 -7.43
CA PRO A 32 -13.79 -33.36 -6.35
C PRO A 32 -12.34 -32.96 -6.08
N PHE A 33 -11.38 -33.87 -6.23
CA PHE A 33 -9.95 -33.54 -6.08
C PHE A 33 -9.48 -32.53 -7.13
N VAL A 34 -9.85 -32.70 -8.40
CA VAL A 34 -9.53 -31.76 -9.48
C VAL A 34 -10.21 -30.40 -9.25
N VAL A 35 -11.44 -30.38 -8.75
CA VAL A 35 -12.17 -29.14 -8.41
C VAL A 35 -11.43 -28.39 -7.29
N VAL A 36 -11.04 -29.09 -6.23
CA VAL A 36 -10.26 -28.47 -5.13
C VAL A 36 -8.94 -27.92 -5.63
N LEU A 37 -8.22 -28.67 -6.47
CA LEU A 37 -6.96 -28.22 -7.06
C LEU A 37 -7.15 -26.97 -7.93
N ALA A 38 -8.23 -26.91 -8.72
CA ALA A 38 -8.57 -25.77 -9.54
C ALA A 38 -8.88 -24.52 -8.70
N VAL A 39 -9.63 -24.67 -7.59
CA VAL A 39 -9.93 -23.58 -6.67
C VAL A 39 -8.66 -23.06 -6.00
N VAL A 40 -7.77 -23.94 -5.56
CA VAL A 40 -6.47 -23.58 -4.97
C VAL A 40 -5.60 -22.84 -6.00
N ALA A 41 -5.54 -23.33 -7.23
CA ALA A 41 -4.79 -22.69 -8.32
C ALA A 41 -5.36 -21.29 -8.64
N TYR A 42 -6.68 -21.13 -8.67
CA TYR A 42 -7.33 -19.85 -8.87
C TYR A 42 -6.98 -18.83 -7.77
N GLN A 43 -6.96 -19.25 -6.51
CA GLN A 43 -6.59 -18.38 -5.37
C GLN A 43 -5.09 -18.08 -5.29
N ALA A 44 -4.26 -18.87 -5.96
CA ALA A 44 -2.82 -18.66 -5.98
C ALA A 44 -2.39 -17.48 -6.88
N VAL A 45 -3.24 -17.08 -7.83
CA VAL A 45 -2.92 -16.06 -8.83
C VAL A 45 -3.52 -14.72 -8.41
N PHE A 46 -2.75 -13.63 -8.59
CA PHE A 46 -3.23 -12.26 -8.41
C PHE A 46 -2.56 -11.30 -9.40
N VAL A 47 -3.21 -10.16 -9.64
CA VAL A 47 -2.74 -9.15 -10.60
C VAL A 47 -2.34 -7.90 -9.83
N VAL A 48 -1.16 -7.36 -10.15
CA VAL A 48 -0.71 -6.04 -9.68
C VAL A 48 -0.93 -5.05 -10.82
N GLN A 49 -1.75 -4.03 -10.58
CA GLN A 49 -2.03 -2.97 -11.52
C GLN A 49 -0.87 -1.98 -11.61
N GLU A 50 -0.78 -1.17 -12.67
CA GLU A 50 0.26 -0.16 -12.84
C GLU A 50 0.28 0.92 -11.77
N ILE A 51 -0.89 1.24 -11.21
CA ILE A 51 -1.06 2.22 -10.14
C ILE A 51 -0.65 1.69 -8.76
N ASN A 52 -0.45 0.38 -8.64
CA ASN A 52 -0.16 -0.31 -7.39
C ASN A 52 1.22 -0.95 -7.39
N GLN A 53 1.75 -1.10 -6.21
CA GLN A 53 2.82 -2.02 -5.87
C GLN A 53 2.32 -2.96 -4.76
N ALA A 54 2.88 -4.14 -4.66
CA ALA A 54 2.38 -5.15 -3.76
C ALA A 54 3.49 -5.75 -2.89
N ILE A 55 3.15 -6.04 -1.64
CA ILE A 55 3.99 -6.80 -0.71
C ILE A 55 3.28 -8.10 -0.42
N VAL A 56 3.97 -9.21 -0.65
CA VAL A 56 3.50 -10.54 -0.25
C VAL A 56 4.00 -10.83 1.14
N LEU A 57 3.08 -10.96 2.06
CA LEU A 57 3.33 -11.25 3.46
C LEU A 57 3.10 -12.74 3.73
N GLN A 58 3.94 -13.33 4.55
CA GLN A 58 3.77 -14.68 5.06
C GLN A 58 3.74 -14.62 6.59
N PHE A 59 2.58 -14.90 7.19
CA PHE A 59 2.37 -14.74 8.63
C PHE A 59 2.73 -13.34 9.16
N GLY A 60 2.51 -12.30 8.34
CA GLY A 60 2.83 -10.91 8.68
C GLY A 60 4.25 -10.47 8.30
N ASP A 61 5.14 -11.39 7.94
CA ASP A 61 6.52 -11.09 7.56
C ASP A 61 6.61 -10.85 6.03
N PRO A 62 7.21 -9.73 5.57
CA PRO A 62 7.36 -9.42 4.15
C PRO A 62 8.37 -10.36 3.48
N LYS A 63 7.89 -11.17 2.51
CA LYS A 63 8.72 -12.14 1.78
C LYS A 63 9.06 -11.71 0.36
N LYS A 64 8.15 -10.98 -0.31
CA LYS A 64 8.34 -10.58 -1.69
C LYS A 64 7.75 -9.22 -1.93
N ILE A 65 8.50 -8.35 -2.62
CA ILE A 65 8.06 -7.03 -3.06
C ILE A 65 7.87 -7.09 -4.57
N ILE A 66 6.74 -6.58 -5.04
CA ILE A 66 6.38 -6.57 -6.46
C ILE A 66 6.09 -5.12 -6.85
N THR A 67 7.02 -4.52 -7.57
CA THR A 67 6.94 -3.14 -8.07
C THR A 67 6.52 -3.06 -9.53
N LYS A 68 6.65 -4.19 -10.27
CA LYS A 68 6.26 -4.26 -11.68
C LYS A 68 4.82 -4.75 -11.80
N PRO A 69 4.00 -4.10 -12.63
CA PRO A 69 2.64 -4.58 -12.90
C PRO A 69 2.65 -5.92 -13.63
N GLY A 70 1.59 -6.68 -13.45
CA GLY A 70 1.40 -7.96 -14.12
C GLY A 70 0.84 -9.07 -13.24
N LEU A 71 0.82 -10.26 -13.81
CA LEU A 71 0.34 -11.46 -13.16
C LEU A 71 1.42 -12.01 -12.21
N ASN A 72 1.03 -12.30 -10.98
CA ASN A 72 1.89 -12.84 -9.95
C ASN A 72 1.20 -13.99 -9.23
N TYR A 73 1.98 -14.76 -8.47
CA TYR A 73 1.49 -15.89 -7.69
C TYR A 73 1.87 -15.79 -6.22
N LYS A 74 0.99 -16.31 -5.39
CA LYS A 74 1.18 -16.44 -3.94
C LYS A 74 0.77 -17.85 -3.49
N ILE A 75 1.23 -18.26 -2.33
CA ILE A 75 0.77 -19.51 -1.71
C ILE A 75 -0.56 -19.20 -1.01
N PRO A 76 -1.69 -19.77 -1.49
CA PRO A 76 -3.00 -19.54 -0.88
C PRO A 76 -3.00 -20.01 0.57
N PHE A 77 -3.84 -19.39 1.41
CA PHE A 77 -4.00 -19.61 2.85
C PHE A 77 -2.80 -19.22 3.74
N ILE A 78 -1.58 -19.20 3.21
CA ILE A 78 -0.35 -18.88 3.96
C ILE A 78 0.12 -17.46 3.70
N GLN A 79 -0.05 -16.98 2.47
CA GLN A 79 0.44 -15.68 2.05
C GLN A 79 -0.71 -14.71 1.79
N ASN A 80 -0.57 -13.49 2.32
CA ASN A 80 -1.45 -12.36 2.06
C ASN A 80 -0.74 -11.31 1.20
N VAL A 81 -1.50 -10.58 0.38
CA VAL A 81 -0.97 -9.51 -0.46
C VAL A 81 -1.52 -8.18 0.06
N VAL A 82 -0.61 -7.26 0.34
CA VAL A 82 -0.93 -5.86 0.68
C VAL A 82 -0.58 -5.01 -0.53
N TYR A 83 -1.55 -4.25 -1.02
CA TYR A 83 -1.38 -3.31 -2.11
C TYR A 83 -1.10 -1.92 -1.55
N LEU A 84 -0.12 -1.25 -2.12
CA LEU A 84 0.24 0.14 -1.81
C LEU A 84 0.12 0.96 -3.09
N ASP A 85 -0.42 2.17 -3.00
CA ASP A 85 -0.52 3.08 -4.14
C ASP A 85 0.89 3.57 -4.53
N ARG A 86 1.19 3.50 -5.83
CA ARG A 86 2.47 3.95 -6.41
C ARG A 86 2.43 5.39 -6.92
N ARG A 87 1.23 5.93 -7.03
CA ARG A 87 1.01 7.30 -7.53
C ARG A 87 1.47 8.32 -6.52
N VAL A 88 1.55 9.56 -6.96
CA VAL A 88 1.68 10.72 -6.07
C VAL A 88 0.35 10.94 -5.34
N LEU A 89 0.41 10.89 -4.03
CA LEU A 89 -0.73 11.05 -3.14
C LEU A 89 -0.73 12.47 -2.55
N ASN A 90 -1.92 13.04 -2.37
CA ASN A 90 -2.09 14.32 -1.72
C ASN A 90 -2.28 14.14 -0.22
N LEU A 91 -1.63 14.98 0.55
CA LEU A 91 -1.83 15.12 1.98
C LEU A 91 -2.29 16.56 2.26
N ASP A 92 -3.57 16.73 2.51
CA ASP A 92 -4.12 17.97 3.03
C ASP A 92 -3.93 17.98 4.54
N ASN A 93 -3.20 18.99 5.02
CA ASN A 93 -2.93 19.16 6.43
C ASN A 93 -3.99 20.13 7.00
N PRO A 94 -4.59 19.85 8.17
CA PRO A 94 -5.48 20.80 8.78
C PRO A 94 -4.75 22.12 9.07
N PRO A 95 -5.41 23.28 8.92
CA PRO A 95 -4.82 24.57 9.25
C PRO A 95 -4.31 24.59 10.69
N GLU A 96 -3.10 25.13 10.87
CA GLU A 96 -2.46 25.21 12.19
C GLU A 96 -2.04 26.64 12.51
N GLU A 97 -2.17 27.03 13.80
CA GLU A 97 -1.71 28.32 14.28
C GLU A 97 -0.20 28.28 14.55
N VAL A 98 0.53 29.19 13.93
CA VAL A 98 1.97 29.36 14.06
C VAL A 98 2.29 30.80 14.48
N ILE A 99 3.28 30.97 15.35
CA ILE A 99 3.78 32.28 15.77
C ILE A 99 5.03 32.59 14.97
N ALA A 100 5.01 33.69 14.20
CA ALA A 100 6.17 34.18 13.45
C ALA A 100 7.20 34.87 14.40
N ALA A 101 8.41 35.17 13.88
CA ALA A 101 9.48 35.81 14.66
C ALA A 101 9.08 37.18 15.22
N ASP A 102 8.21 37.91 14.52
CA ASP A 102 7.64 39.20 14.93
C ASP A 102 6.45 39.07 15.89
N GLN A 103 6.26 37.89 16.53
CA GLN A 103 5.20 37.54 17.48
C GLN A 103 3.78 37.61 16.92
N LYS A 104 3.62 37.71 15.61
CA LYS A 104 2.31 37.64 14.99
C LYS A 104 1.86 36.20 14.86
N ARG A 105 0.58 35.97 15.19
CA ARG A 105 -0.07 34.67 15.01
C ARG A 105 -0.57 34.54 13.59
N LEU A 106 -0.31 33.41 12.97
CA LEU A 106 -0.71 33.08 11.62
C LEU A 106 -1.47 31.75 11.62
N ILE A 107 -2.56 31.67 10.89
CA ILE A 107 -3.23 30.42 10.56
C ILE A 107 -2.66 29.96 9.21
N VAL A 108 -1.91 28.86 9.24
CA VAL A 108 -1.23 28.32 8.07
C VAL A 108 -1.95 27.07 7.59
N ASP A 109 -2.44 27.11 6.35
CA ASP A 109 -2.98 25.95 5.62
C ASP A 109 -1.91 25.46 4.64
N ALA A 110 -1.49 24.22 4.80
CA ALA A 110 -0.45 23.61 3.98
C ALA A 110 -0.90 22.28 3.40
N PHE A 111 -0.38 21.94 2.22
CA PHE A 111 -0.53 20.62 1.64
C PHE A 111 0.83 20.07 1.21
N ALA A 112 0.91 18.78 1.14
CA ALA A 112 2.06 18.08 0.61
C ALA A 112 1.63 17.03 -0.42
N ARG A 113 2.53 16.73 -1.33
CA ARG A 113 2.41 15.60 -2.24
C ARG A 113 3.54 14.63 -1.97
N PHE A 114 3.19 13.38 -1.79
CA PHE A 114 4.16 12.34 -1.45
C PHE A 114 3.95 11.08 -2.29
N LYS A 115 4.97 10.25 -2.36
CA LYS A 115 4.98 8.99 -3.09
C LYS A 115 5.70 7.93 -2.26
N ILE A 116 5.19 6.71 -2.28
CA ILE A 116 5.82 5.55 -1.63
C ILE A 116 6.86 4.98 -2.59
N VAL A 117 8.15 5.15 -2.28
CA VAL A 117 9.28 4.71 -3.12
C VAL A 117 9.85 3.38 -2.67
N ASP A 118 9.84 3.11 -1.37
CA ASP A 118 10.28 1.85 -0.78
C ASP A 118 9.12 1.18 -0.03
N PRO A 119 8.41 0.22 -0.66
CA PRO A 119 7.30 -0.47 -0.04
C PRO A 119 7.67 -1.23 1.23
N LEU A 120 8.87 -1.84 1.27
CA LEU A 120 9.31 -2.62 2.42
C LEU A 120 9.51 -1.73 3.63
N LYS A 121 10.30 -0.67 3.44
CA LYS A 121 10.59 0.30 4.49
C LYS A 121 9.32 0.97 4.99
N PHE A 122 8.40 1.30 4.06
CA PHE A 122 7.08 1.84 4.37
C PHE A 122 6.26 0.87 5.24
N TYR A 123 6.16 -0.38 4.84
CA TYR A 123 5.37 -1.36 5.58
C TYR A 123 5.92 -1.61 6.99
N ILE A 124 7.23 -1.75 7.12
CA ILE A 124 7.89 -2.01 8.43
C ILE A 124 7.77 -0.79 9.36
N SER A 125 7.94 0.44 8.83
CA SER A 125 8.01 1.66 9.65
C SER A 125 6.63 2.22 10.00
N VAL A 126 5.68 2.13 9.07
CA VAL A 126 4.40 2.84 9.14
C VAL A 126 3.21 1.88 9.05
N GLY A 127 3.34 0.79 8.32
CA GLY A 127 2.35 -0.27 8.17
C GLY A 127 1.24 0.04 7.17
N ASN A 128 0.68 1.25 7.19
CA ASN A 128 -0.42 1.63 6.29
C ASN A 128 -0.45 3.14 5.99
N GLU A 129 -1.20 3.50 4.94
CA GLU A 129 -1.28 4.89 4.45
C GLU A 129 -1.89 5.86 5.48
N ARG A 130 -2.84 5.42 6.29
CA ARG A 130 -3.47 6.28 7.31
C ARG A 130 -2.46 6.73 8.35
N VAL A 131 -1.64 5.83 8.86
CA VAL A 131 -0.58 6.13 9.82
C VAL A 131 0.50 6.99 9.16
N ALA A 132 0.84 6.73 7.89
CA ALA A 132 1.76 7.55 7.11
C ALA A 132 1.30 9.00 7.03
N ARG A 133 0.04 9.23 6.67
CA ARG A 133 -0.56 10.57 6.60
C ARG A 133 -0.48 11.29 7.94
N SER A 134 -0.83 10.64 9.03
CA SER A 134 -0.75 11.23 10.37
C SER A 134 0.68 11.62 10.76
N ARG A 135 1.65 10.73 10.52
CA ARG A 135 3.07 11.02 10.82
C ARG A 135 3.61 12.15 9.95
N LEU A 136 3.34 12.11 8.64
CA LEU A 136 3.77 13.17 7.73
C LEU A 136 3.16 14.52 8.10
N ALA A 137 1.88 14.57 8.48
CA ALA A 137 1.23 15.79 8.95
C ALA A 137 1.96 16.39 10.16
N THR A 138 2.32 15.55 11.13
CA THR A 138 3.09 16.00 12.32
C THR A 138 4.46 16.54 11.94
N ILE A 139 5.18 15.86 11.05
CA ILE A 139 6.50 16.28 10.58
C ILE A 139 6.41 17.63 9.83
N ILE A 140 5.44 17.73 8.90
CA ILE A 140 5.21 18.95 8.11
C ILE A 140 4.90 20.12 9.04
N ASN A 141 3.98 19.96 10.00
CA ASN A 141 3.64 21.02 10.96
C ASN A 141 4.84 21.45 11.79
N SER A 142 5.63 20.49 12.28
CA SER A 142 6.84 20.77 13.04
C SER A 142 7.85 21.59 12.22
N ARG A 143 8.06 21.23 10.95
CA ARG A 143 9.01 21.95 10.07
C ARG A 143 8.47 23.32 9.64
N ILE A 144 7.20 23.43 9.33
CA ILE A 144 6.56 24.70 9.04
C ILE A 144 6.71 25.65 10.27
N ARG A 145 6.39 25.16 11.46
CA ARG A 145 6.53 25.97 12.70
C ARG A 145 7.98 26.37 12.93
N SER A 146 8.94 25.49 12.72
CA SER A 146 10.37 25.78 12.88
C SER A 146 10.83 26.86 11.91
N VAL A 147 10.49 26.75 10.63
CA VAL A 147 10.94 27.71 9.59
C VAL A 147 10.20 29.04 9.74
N LEU A 148 8.88 29.03 9.92
CA LEU A 148 8.08 30.25 10.07
C LEU A 148 8.38 31.00 11.36
N GLY A 149 8.67 30.27 12.45
CA GLY A 149 9.04 30.88 13.75
C GLY A 149 10.37 31.64 13.75
N THR A 150 11.24 31.42 12.75
CA THR A 150 12.51 32.11 12.60
C THR A 150 12.46 33.28 11.62
N GLN A 151 11.34 33.48 10.92
CA GLN A 151 11.18 34.48 9.87
C GLN A 151 10.11 35.52 10.25
N GLU A 152 10.28 36.76 9.79
CA GLU A 152 9.27 37.80 9.88
C GLU A 152 8.18 37.60 8.83
N LEU A 153 6.95 37.99 9.15
CA LEU A 153 5.80 37.88 8.25
C LEU A 153 6.05 38.52 6.87
N ALA A 154 6.70 39.68 6.84
CA ALA A 154 7.00 40.42 5.61
C ALA A 154 7.88 39.58 4.66
N THR A 155 8.87 38.85 5.19
CA THR A 155 9.78 37.97 4.43
C THR A 155 9.03 36.78 3.86
N LEU A 156 8.09 36.22 4.61
CA LEU A 156 7.26 35.09 4.18
C LEU A 156 6.30 35.42 3.03
N LEU A 157 5.90 36.69 2.89
CA LEU A 157 5.06 37.17 1.82
C LEU A 157 5.85 37.68 0.61
N SER A 158 7.18 37.75 0.71
CA SER A 158 8.09 38.26 -0.32
C SER A 158 8.54 37.18 -1.33
N THR A 159 9.44 37.58 -2.22
CA THR A 159 10.04 36.73 -3.26
C THR A 159 10.80 35.52 -2.71
N ASP A 160 11.24 35.56 -1.44
CA ASP A 160 12.02 34.50 -0.79
C ASP A 160 11.19 33.29 -0.34
N ARG A 161 9.86 33.40 -0.48
CA ARG A 161 8.94 32.28 -0.15
C ARG A 161 9.33 30.96 -0.81
N ALA A 162 9.83 31.00 -2.05
CA ALA A 162 10.23 29.79 -2.78
C ALA A 162 11.44 29.09 -2.12
N VAL A 163 12.37 29.87 -1.58
CA VAL A 163 13.56 29.35 -0.88
C VAL A 163 13.15 28.66 0.43
N HIS A 164 12.27 29.31 1.20
CA HIS A 164 11.76 28.72 2.46
C HIS A 164 10.95 27.45 2.22
N MET A 165 10.12 27.42 1.16
CA MET A 165 9.38 26.19 0.79
C MET A 165 10.33 25.06 0.37
N GLY A 166 11.41 25.38 -0.35
CA GLY A 166 12.44 24.41 -0.71
C GLY A 166 13.17 23.83 0.53
N THR A 167 13.46 24.66 1.52
CA THR A 167 14.06 24.22 2.78
C THR A 167 13.10 23.28 3.53
N ILE A 168 11.84 23.68 3.70
CA ILE A 168 10.82 22.83 4.35
C ILE A 168 10.68 21.50 3.60
N GLN A 169 10.59 21.52 2.27
CA GLN A 169 10.48 20.30 1.47
C GLN A 169 11.68 19.36 1.69
N ASN A 170 12.90 19.89 1.67
CA ASN A 170 14.12 19.09 1.86
C ASN A 170 14.17 18.48 3.27
N ASP A 171 13.85 19.25 4.29
CA ASP A 171 13.86 18.80 5.68
C ASP A 171 12.80 17.72 5.90
N VAL A 172 11.58 17.93 5.43
CA VAL A 172 10.48 16.94 5.49
C VAL A 172 10.84 15.70 4.70
N ASN A 173 11.46 15.86 3.50
CA ASN A 173 11.85 14.72 2.66
C ASN A 173 12.92 13.86 3.34
N THR A 174 13.89 14.48 4.01
CA THR A 174 14.94 13.78 4.76
C THR A 174 14.35 12.89 5.87
N GLU A 175 13.35 13.38 6.59
CA GLU A 175 12.64 12.57 7.58
C GLU A 175 11.73 11.52 6.95
N ALA A 176 11.01 11.87 5.87
CA ALA A 176 10.09 10.97 5.17
C ALA A 176 10.80 9.76 4.54
N GLN A 177 12.05 9.92 4.10
CA GLN A 177 12.88 8.82 3.59
C GLN A 177 13.11 7.70 4.62
N ASN A 178 13.05 8.01 5.92
CA ASN A 178 13.10 7.00 6.97
C ASN A 178 11.89 6.07 6.97
N PHE A 179 10.80 6.48 6.35
CA PHE A 179 9.56 5.72 6.20
C PHE A 179 9.37 5.13 4.78
N GLY A 180 10.38 5.24 3.90
CA GLY A 180 10.26 4.80 2.51
C GLY A 180 9.37 5.69 1.65
N ILE A 181 9.21 6.96 2.05
CA ILE A 181 8.38 7.97 1.40
C ILE A 181 9.29 9.05 0.80
N GLU A 182 8.93 9.51 -0.39
CA GLU A 182 9.52 10.69 -1.05
C GLU A 182 8.50 11.82 -1.07
N ILE A 183 8.91 13.00 -0.61
CA ILE A 183 8.11 14.21 -0.69
C ILE A 183 8.37 14.88 -2.03
N VAL A 184 7.33 14.93 -2.86
CA VAL A 184 7.41 15.52 -4.21
C VAL A 184 7.29 17.04 -4.14
N ASP A 185 6.41 17.54 -3.24
CA ASP A 185 6.13 18.97 -3.13
C ASP A 185 5.52 19.28 -1.76
N VAL A 186 5.86 20.44 -1.20
CA VAL A 186 5.22 21.01 -0.01
C VAL A 186 4.90 22.48 -0.30
N ARG A 187 3.64 22.86 -0.08
CA ARG A 187 3.21 24.26 -0.29
C ARG A 187 2.26 24.73 0.80
N ILE A 188 2.41 25.99 1.16
CA ILE A 188 1.42 26.71 1.95
C ILE A 188 0.35 27.20 0.99
N LYS A 189 -0.91 26.84 1.21
CA LYS A 189 -2.07 27.33 0.45
C LYS A 189 -2.40 28.76 0.87
N ARG A 190 -2.45 28.97 2.19
CA ARG A 190 -2.87 30.20 2.82
C ARG A 190 -2.12 30.44 4.13
N ALA A 191 -1.82 31.69 4.41
CA ALA A 191 -1.31 32.15 5.68
C ALA A 191 -2.10 33.42 6.04
N ASP A 192 -3.06 33.29 6.94
CA ASP A 192 -3.96 34.36 7.32
C ASP A 192 -3.74 34.78 8.77
N LEU A 193 -4.03 36.05 9.09
CA LEU A 193 -4.09 36.53 10.46
C LEU A 193 -5.39 36.02 11.12
N PRO A 194 -5.35 35.58 12.38
CA PRO A 194 -6.57 35.25 13.11
C PRO A 194 -7.55 36.47 13.15
N PRO A 195 -8.87 36.21 13.12
CA PRO A 195 -9.87 37.30 13.09
C PRO A 195 -9.74 38.31 14.22
N ALA A 196 -9.27 37.91 15.40
CA ALA A 196 -9.03 38.75 16.55
C ALA A 196 -7.95 39.83 16.34
N ASN A 197 -7.07 39.68 15.35
CA ASN A 197 -5.99 40.64 15.06
C ASN A 197 -6.24 41.46 13.79
N SER A 198 -7.35 41.24 13.07
CA SER A 198 -7.69 41.97 11.85
C SER A 198 -8.31 43.34 12.14
N GLU A 199 -8.77 43.59 13.37
CA GLU A 199 -9.34 44.91 13.78
C GLU A 199 -8.30 45.90 14.31
N ALA A 200 -7.02 45.48 14.43
CA ALA A 200 -5.95 46.30 15.01
C ALA A 200 -4.98 46.91 13.95
N ILE A 201 -5.36 46.87 12.68
CA ILE A 201 -4.68 47.49 11.55
C ILE A 201 -5.66 48.48 10.91
#